data_fb1f16806d7a7a3b7dfa24773dbae307
#
_entry.id   fb1f16806d7a7a3b7dfa24773dbae307
#
_cell.length_a   1.000
_cell.length_b   1.000
_cell.length_c   1.000
_cell.angle_alpha   90.00
_cell.angle_beta   90.00
_cell.angle_gamma   90.00
#
_symmetry.space_group_name_H-M   'P 1'
#
loop_
_entity.id
_entity.type
_entity.pdbx_description
1 polymer ?
#
loop_
_entity_poly.entity_id
_entity_poly.type
_entity_poly.pdbx_seq_one_letter_code
_entity_poly.pdbx_strand_id
1 'polypeptide(L)'
;MKVIDDSNGGVALMVDPVTSSLLRVITDGDIRRMLLMGCDSETLLEEIPPCKPVVVGRNTSMGEVRSLMIEHSIQHVPIVNARGVPLGLYRRAELEENVLLSPPHLGDDEMKYVSEAIESNWVAPFGPNLDMFEREFCERVKSGAAAAVSSGTAALHLALILSGVKPGCRVACSTFTFVASVNPVVYQGGDPVFIDSEPDGWNMCPKSLNLAFEDSERDGKPIKVVIVVNLYGQSARIDKIADLCNQYGAVLIEDSAESLGATYLGRSSGTFGKFGVFSFNGNKIITTSGGGMLVSDDVEAIAKAKFLATQAKEPVGFYEHRQLGYNYRLSNILAGIGRAQLSVLGDRVERRRKIFERYMAGLNGLGIDWMPEIQGGYSTRWLSVGCLPCACRSNTSELLDKLSRRGIEARRVWKPMHLQPVFEGCKYYSIRERDLAGSLFERGICLPSGSSLSEGQQNRVISEVWELIAST
;
A
#
# COMPACT_ATOMS: atom_id res chain seq x y z
N MET A 1 3.59 -36.73 26.56
CA MET A 1 4.17 -37.04 25.25
C MET A 1 3.12 -37.59 24.30
N LYS A 2 2.48 -38.75 24.58
CA LYS A 2 1.46 -39.31 23.67
C LYS A 2 0.34 -38.36 23.28
N VAL A 3 -0.20 -37.56 24.21
CA VAL A 3 -1.24 -36.55 23.93
C VAL A 3 -0.77 -35.45 22.95
N ILE A 4 0.51 -35.07 23.02
CA ILE A 4 1.11 -34.07 22.12
C ILE A 4 1.28 -34.66 20.72
N ASP A 5 1.76 -35.92 20.65
CA ASP A 5 1.96 -36.66 19.41
C ASP A 5 0.60 -36.89 18.69
N ASP A 6 -0.39 -37.42 19.44
CA ASP A 6 -1.74 -37.68 18.93
C ASP A 6 -2.49 -36.39 18.47
N SER A 7 -2.08 -35.20 18.95
CA SER A 7 -2.79 -33.95 18.68
C SER A 7 -2.50 -33.32 17.30
N ASN A 8 -1.54 -33.85 16.53
CA ASN A 8 -1.01 -33.26 15.28
C ASN A 8 -0.61 -31.78 15.40
N GLY A 9 -0.53 -31.23 16.60
CA GLY A 9 -0.31 -29.82 16.87
C GLY A 9 0.90 -29.49 17.74
N GLY A 10 1.63 -30.49 18.21
CA GLY A 10 2.82 -30.29 19.06
C GLY A 10 2.52 -29.61 20.40
N VAL A 11 1.28 -29.69 20.90
CA VAL A 11 0.84 -28.98 22.11
C VAL A 11 -0.23 -29.74 22.87
N ALA A 12 -0.19 -29.67 24.20
CA ALA A 12 -1.22 -30.16 25.11
C ALA A 12 -1.66 -29.05 26.08
N LEU A 13 -2.95 -29.01 26.40
CA LEU A 13 -3.53 -28.10 27.38
C LEU A 13 -3.79 -28.87 28.69
N MET A 14 -3.13 -28.47 29.76
CA MET A 14 -3.37 -28.99 31.10
C MET A 14 -4.45 -28.17 31.77
N VAL A 15 -5.53 -28.79 32.22
CA VAL A 15 -6.66 -28.17 32.86
C VAL A 15 -6.86 -28.70 34.29
N ASP A 16 -7.43 -27.85 35.14
CA ASP A 16 -7.84 -28.25 36.48
C ASP A 16 -8.97 -29.29 36.40
N PRO A 17 -8.87 -30.43 37.07
CA PRO A 17 -9.85 -31.50 36.95
C PRO A 17 -11.23 -31.18 37.53
N VAL A 18 -11.35 -30.17 38.41
CA VAL A 18 -12.60 -29.77 39.06
C VAL A 18 -13.26 -28.59 38.31
N THR A 19 -12.47 -27.57 38.03
CA THR A 19 -12.96 -26.32 37.43
C THR A 19 -12.87 -26.30 35.90
N SER A 20 -12.11 -27.24 35.32
CA SER A 20 -11.76 -27.24 33.89
C SER A 20 -11.01 -26.00 33.41
N SER A 21 -10.55 -25.13 34.31
CA SER A 21 -9.76 -23.97 33.96
C SER A 21 -8.37 -24.34 33.48
N LEU A 22 -7.82 -23.56 32.50
CA LEU A 22 -6.49 -23.80 31.96
C LEU A 22 -5.41 -23.51 32.99
N LEU A 23 -4.61 -24.53 33.31
CA LEU A 23 -3.47 -24.44 34.22
C LEU A 23 -2.19 -24.15 33.44
N ARG A 24 -2.01 -24.83 32.29
CA ARG A 24 -0.74 -24.78 31.56
C ARG A 24 -0.91 -25.17 30.09
N VAL A 25 0.00 -24.64 29.27
CA VAL A 25 0.25 -25.06 27.89
C VAL A 25 1.59 -25.80 27.89
N ILE A 26 1.63 -26.98 27.31
CA ILE A 26 2.83 -27.82 27.22
C ILE A 26 3.12 -28.13 25.77
N THR A 27 4.32 -27.79 25.30
CA THR A 27 4.77 -27.99 23.93
C THR A 27 5.95 -28.98 23.84
N ASP A 28 6.28 -29.44 22.64
CA ASP A 28 7.50 -30.25 22.39
C ASP A 28 8.76 -29.54 22.89
N GLY A 29 8.80 -28.21 22.77
CA GLY A 29 9.91 -27.38 23.25
C GLY A 29 10.03 -27.43 24.78
N ASP A 30 8.91 -27.50 25.50
CA ASP A 30 8.90 -27.61 26.95
C ASP A 30 9.41 -29.01 27.37
N ILE A 31 8.94 -30.06 26.72
CA ILE A 31 9.40 -31.43 26.96
C ILE A 31 10.91 -31.57 26.72
N ARG A 32 11.40 -31.02 25.61
CA ARG A 32 12.84 -31.03 25.29
C ARG A 32 13.67 -30.33 26.39
N ARG A 33 13.21 -29.16 26.84
CA ARG A 33 13.89 -28.43 27.93
C ARG A 33 13.91 -29.21 29.23
N MET A 34 12.83 -29.89 29.58
CA MET A 34 12.75 -30.73 30.77
C MET A 34 13.71 -31.91 30.71
N LEU A 35 13.79 -32.61 29.58
CA LEU A 35 14.76 -33.68 29.37
C LEU A 35 16.21 -33.19 29.51
N LEU A 36 16.52 -31.99 29.01
CA LEU A 36 17.84 -31.37 29.15
C LEU A 36 18.15 -30.98 30.61
N MET A 37 17.14 -30.75 31.45
CA MET A 37 17.27 -30.45 32.87
C MET A 37 17.37 -31.74 33.75
N GLY A 38 17.35 -32.93 33.12
CA GLY A 38 17.48 -34.19 33.82
C GLY A 38 16.17 -34.87 34.22
N CYS A 39 15.03 -34.33 33.77
CA CYS A 39 13.74 -35.02 33.89
C CYS A 39 13.68 -36.21 32.94
N ASP A 40 12.90 -37.22 33.30
CA ASP A 40 12.65 -38.41 32.47
C ASP A 40 11.16 -38.56 32.09
N SER A 41 10.81 -39.68 31.47
CA SER A 41 9.42 -39.95 31.05
C SER A 41 8.45 -40.22 32.21
N GLU A 42 8.97 -40.49 33.40
CA GLU A 42 8.20 -40.78 34.63
C GLU A 42 8.02 -39.52 35.48
N THR A 43 8.70 -38.44 35.19
CA THR A 43 8.59 -37.14 35.89
C THR A 43 7.16 -36.61 35.84
N LEU A 44 6.57 -36.36 37.00
CA LEU A 44 5.20 -35.85 37.08
C LEU A 44 5.10 -34.38 36.60
N LEU A 45 4.05 -34.05 35.87
CA LEU A 45 3.82 -32.69 35.36
C LEU A 45 3.68 -31.64 36.48
N GLU A 46 3.33 -32.05 37.68
CA GLU A 46 3.22 -31.21 38.88
C GLU A 46 4.59 -30.78 39.44
N GLU A 47 5.64 -31.52 39.13
CA GLU A 47 7.03 -31.22 39.54
C GLU A 47 7.67 -30.15 38.66
N ILE A 48 7.02 -29.79 37.54
CA ILE A 48 7.51 -28.82 36.60
C ILE A 48 7.17 -27.40 37.10
N PRO A 49 8.13 -26.46 37.11
CA PRO A 49 7.87 -25.10 37.57
C PRO A 49 6.65 -24.47 36.89
N PRO A 50 5.73 -23.82 37.62
CA PRO A 50 4.54 -23.21 37.04
C PRO A 50 4.89 -22.08 36.06
N CYS A 51 4.28 -22.11 34.90
CA CYS A 51 4.35 -21.01 33.94
C CYS A 51 2.92 -20.55 33.61
N LYS A 52 2.61 -19.30 33.89
CA LYS A 52 1.28 -18.76 33.59
C LYS A 52 1.11 -18.70 32.06
N PRO A 53 0.09 -19.37 31.50
CA PRO A 53 -0.12 -19.36 30.06
C PRO A 53 -0.58 -17.98 29.58
N VAL A 54 -0.08 -17.54 28.43
CA VAL A 54 -0.63 -16.41 27.69
C VAL A 54 -1.92 -16.87 27.06
N VAL A 55 -3.04 -16.21 27.36
CA VAL A 55 -4.38 -16.59 26.90
C VAL A 55 -5.11 -15.38 26.35
N VAL A 56 -6.11 -15.62 25.50
CA VAL A 56 -6.97 -14.58 24.92
C VAL A 56 -8.45 -14.92 25.09
N GLY A 57 -9.31 -13.91 25.07
CA GLY A 57 -10.74 -14.09 25.03
C GLY A 57 -11.27 -14.36 23.62
N ARG A 58 -12.53 -14.81 23.50
CA ARG A 58 -13.18 -15.13 22.22
C ARG A 58 -13.25 -13.93 21.26
N ASN A 59 -13.27 -12.70 21.79
CA ASN A 59 -13.42 -11.46 21.00
C ASN A 59 -12.09 -10.73 20.75
N THR A 60 -10.95 -11.31 21.13
CA THR A 60 -9.62 -10.73 20.88
C THR A 60 -9.36 -10.71 19.39
N SER A 61 -8.91 -9.57 18.87
CA SER A 61 -8.61 -9.42 17.44
C SER A 61 -7.40 -10.28 17.03
N MET A 62 -7.38 -10.73 15.78
CA MET A 62 -6.25 -11.52 15.23
C MET A 62 -4.93 -10.74 15.26
N GLY A 63 -4.98 -9.41 15.15
CA GLY A 63 -3.81 -8.53 15.27
C GLY A 63 -3.20 -8.57 16.67
N GLU A 64 -4.04 -8.51 17.70
CA GLU A 64 -3.61 -8.63 19.11
C GLU A 64 -3.04 -10.02 19.41
N VAL A 65 -3.69 -11.09 18.91
CA VAL A 65 -3.19 -12.46 19.08
C VAL A 65 -1.79 -12.60 18.46
N ARG A 66 -1.60 -12.06 17.25
CA ARG A 66 -0.28 -12.07 16.57
C ARG A 66 0.77 -11.28 17.36
N SER A 67 0.42 -10.10 17.86
CA SER A 67 1.32 -9.27 18.67
C SER A 67 1.76 -10.01 19.92
N LEU A 68 0.84 -10.68 20.63
CA LEU A 68 1.16 -11.52 21.79
C LEU A 68 2.07 -12.70 21.44
N MET A 69 1.85 -13.36 20.28
CA MET A 69 2.72 -14.45 19.83
C MET A 69 4.14 -14.00 19.53
N ILE A 70 4.31 -12.81 18.98
CA ILE A 70 5.62 -12.22 18.69
C ILE A 70 6.30 -11.79 19.98
N GLU A 71 5.61 -11.01 20.83
CA GLU A 71 6.13 -10.47 22.10
C GLU A 71 6.62 -11.58 23.04
N HIS A 72 5.84 -12.64 23.15
CA HIS A 72 6.18 -13.78 24.01
C HIS A 72 6.95 -14.90 23.30
N SER A 73 7.25 -14.76 22.00
CA SER A 73 7.93 -15.80 21.19
C SER A 73 7.25 -17.18 21.27
N ILE A 74 5.90 -17.21 21.29
CA ILE A 74 5.09 -18.44 21.43
C ILE A 74 4.39 -18.80 20.12
N GLN A 75 4.17 -20.11 19.92
CA GLN A 75 3.53 -20.66 18.72
C GLN A 75 2.04 -20.96 18.92
N HIS A 76 1.56 -20.94 20.17
CA HIS A 76 0.23 -21.37 20.57
C HIS A 76 -0.35 -20.41 21.60
N VAL A 77 -1.59 -19.91 21.38
CA VAL A 77 -2.32 -19.08 22.33
C VAL A 77 -3.71 -19.64 22.54
N PRO A 78 -4.03 -20.18 23.73
CA PRO A 78 -5.37 -20.67 24.04
C PRO A 78 -6.41 -19.57 24.07
N ILE A 79 -7.60 -19.87 23.57
CA ILE A 79 -8.80 -19.05 23.70
C ILE A 79 -9.53 -19.55 24.93
N VAL A 80 -9.83 -18.67 25.89
CA VAL A 80 -10.55 -19.03 27.11
C VAL A 80 -11.82 -18.20 27.29
N ASN A 81 -12.79 -18.75 28.03
CA ASN A 81 -13.95 -18.00 28.50
C ASN A 81 -13.62 -17.19 29.77
N ALA A 82 -14.63 -16.48 30.30
CA ALA A 82 -14.49 -15.67 31.53
C ALA A 82 -14.12 -16.49 32.78
N ARG A 83 -14.29 -17.81 32.75
CA ARG A 83 -13.90 -18.74 33.84
C ARG A 83 -12.53 -19.38 33.61
N GLY A 84 -11.80 -18.98 32.58
CA GLY A 84 -10.50 -19.56 32.21
C GLY A 84 -10.59 -20.93 31.53
N VAL A 85 -11.77 -21.42 31.15
CA VAL A 85 -11.93 -22.72 30.49
C VAL A 85 -11.54 -22.59 29.01
N PRO A 86 -10.68 -23.47 28.47
CA PRO A 86 -10.28 -23.47 27.07
C PRO A 86 -11.49 -23.67 26.14
N LEU A 87 -11.60 -22.83 25.13
CA LEU A 87 -12.60 -22.89 24.06
C LEU A 87 -12.01 -23.26 22.70
N GLY A 88 -10.71 -23.08 22.57
CA GLY A 88 -9.97 -23.31 21.32
C GLY A 88 -8.51 -22.90 21.47
N LEU A 89 -7.79 -22.94 20.37
CA LEU A 89 -6.36 -22.65 20.32
C LEU A 89 -6.05 -21.91 19.03
N TYR A 90 -5.36 -20.78 19.11
CA TYR A 90 -4.69 -20.18 17.97
C TYR A 90 -3.30 -20.78 17.81
N ARG A 91 -2.97 -21.22 16.61
CA ARG A 91 -1.63 -21.67 16.23
C ARG A 91 -1.00 -20.62 15.31
N ARG A 92 0.28 -20.34 15.50
CA ARG A 92 0.99 -19.36 14.66
C ARG A 92 0.95 -19.73 13.18
N ALA A 93 1.08 -21.02 12.86
CA ALA A 93 0.94 -21.54 11.51
C ALA A 93 -0.43 -21.21 10.89
N GLU A 94 -1.52 -21.29 11.67
CA GLU A 94 -2.88 -20.92 11.21
C GLU A 94 -3.04 -19.40 11.05
N LEU A 95 -2.29 -18.59 11.81
CA LEU A 95 -2.24 -17.14 11.68
C LEU A 95 -1.37 -16.68 10.50
N GLU A 96 -0.42 -17.48 10.07
CA GLU A 96 0.37 -17.29 8.85
C GLU A 96 -0.45 -17.60 7.58
N GLU A 97 -1.57 -18.28 7.70
CA GLU A 97 -2.55 -18.47 6.64
C GLU A 97 -3.39 -17.22 6.31
N ASN A 98 -3.17 -16.07 6.96
CA ASN A 98 -3.84 -14.82 6.60
C ASN A 98 -3.44 -14.39 5.18
N VAL A 99 -4.46 -14.20 4.34
CA VAL A 99 -4.28 -13.69 2.99
C VAL A 99 -4.28 -12.17 3.05
N LEU A 100 -3.09 -11.58 2.96
CA LEU A 100 -2.90 -10.13 3.01
C LEU A 100 -3.20 -9.47 1.66
N LEU A 101 -3.65 -8.21 1.68
CA LEU A 101 -4.06 -7.46 0.49
C LEU A 101 -2.88 -7.28 -0.50
N SER A 102 -1.75 -6.79 -0.02
CA SER A 102 -0.56 -6.54 -0.82
C SER A 102 0.68 -6.48 0.08
N PRO A 103 1.15 -7.63 0.61
CA PRO A 103 2.35 -7.68 1.43
C PRO A 103 3.60 -7.41 0.57
N PRO A 104 4.71 -6.97 1.19
CA PRO A 104 6.02 -6.97 0.55
C PRO A 104 6.36 -8.36 -0.02
N HIS A 105 7.00 -8.39 -1.18
CA HIS A 105 7.49 -9.62 -1.79
C HIS A 105 8.99 -9.47 -2.06
N LEU A 106 9.79 -9.87 -1.09
CA LEU A 106 11.25 -9.83 -1.12
C LEU A 106 11.82 -11.12 -1.67
N GLY A 107 13.05 -11.07 -2.17
CA GLY A 107 13.86 -12.19 -2.62
C GLY A 107 15.22 -12.19 -1.92
N ASP A 108 16.20 -12.85 -2.52
CA ASP A 108 17.54 -13.00 -1.94
C ASP A 108 18.46 -11.79 -2.24
N ASP A 109 18.21 -11.09 -3.34
CA ASP A 109 19.05 -9.98 -3.79
C ASP A 109 18.98 -8.75 -2.87
N GLU A 110 17.84 -8.51 -2.22
CA GLU A 110 17.70 -7.41 -1.25
C GLU A 110 18.66 -7.57 -0.09
N MET A 111 18.81 -8.80 0.44
CA MET A 111 19.72 -9.07 1.54
C MET A 111 21.17 -8.84 1.14
N LYS A 112 21.53 -9.18 -0.09
CA LYS A 112 22.87 -8.93 -0.65
C LYS A 112 23.20 -7.45 -0.63
N TYR A 113 22.37 -6.59 -1.22
CA TYR A 113 22.59 -5.14 -1.26
C TYR A 113 22.62 -4.50 0.13
N VAL A 114 21.78 -4.99 1.05
CA VAL A 114 21.77 -4.50 2.45
C VAL A 114 23.08 -4.86 3.16
N SER A 115 23.55 -6.11 3.01
CA SER A 115 24.81 -6.58 3.61
C SER A 115 25.99 -5.79 3.06
N GLU A 116 26.09 -5.62 1.74
CA GLU A 116 27.14 -4.84 1.09
C GLU A 116 27.16 -3.38 1.59
N ALA A 117 26.00 -2.76 1.78
CA ALA A 117 25.89 -1.38 2.29
C ALA A 117 26.37 -1.28 3.74
N ILE A 118 26.10 -2.27 4.59
CA ILE A 118 26.52 -2.32 5.98
C ILE A 118 28.04 -2.59 6.06
N GLU A 119 28.54 -3.58 5.35
CA GLU A 119 29.97 -3.96 5.33
C GLU A 119 30.86 -2.82 4.82
N SER A 120 30.41 -2.09 3.81
CA SER A 120 31.11 -0.93 3.27
C SER A 120 30.86 0.38 4.04
N ASN A 121 30.04 0.34 5.10
CA ASN A 121 29.62 1.48 5.92
C ASN A 121 28.90 2.61 5.15
N TRP A 122 28.29 2.30 3.99
CA TRP A 122 27.45 3.21 3.22
C TRP A 122 26.00 3.12 3.68
N VAL A 123 25.66 3.61 4.88
CA VAL A 123 24.32 3.50 5.49
C VAL A 123 23.49 4.78 5.42
N ALA A 124 24.15 5.92 5.24
CA ALA A 124 23.54 7.26 5.26
C ALA A 124 22.74 7.57 3.97
N PRO A 125 22.05 8.74 3.88
CA PRO A 125 21.29 9.13 2.69
C PRO A 125 22.17 9.64 1.54
N PHE A 126 23.29 8.99 1.31
CA PHE A 126 24.23 9.14 0.19
C PHE A 126 24.99 7.83 0.02
N GLY A 127 25.44 7.53 -1.20
CA GLY A 127 26.24 6.34 -1.48
C GLY A 127 25.91 5.71 -2.82
N PRO A 128 26.67 4.68 -3.24
CA PRO A 128 26.63 4.13 -4.58
C PRO A 128 25.27 3.48 -4.94
N ASN A 129 24.58 2.85 -3.99
CA ASN A 129 23.26 2.28 -4.27
C ASN A 129 22.24 3.37 -4.59
N LEU A 130 22.31 4.51 -3.92
CA LEU A 130 21.39 5.61 -4.16
C LEU A 130 21.56 6.19 -5.58
N ASP A 131 22.81 6.43 -5.99
CA ASP A 131 23.12 6.96 -7.33
C ASP A 131 22.75 5.96 -8.43
N MET A 132 23.01 4.67 -8.19
CA MET A 132 22.67 3.61 -9.13
C MET A 132 21.16 3.42 -9.23
N PHE A 133 20.42 3.44 -8.11
CA PHE A 133 18.97 3.30 -8.11
C PHE A 133 18.30 4.42 -8.91
N GLU A 134 18.73 5.67 -8.73
CA GLU A 134 18.20 6.79 -9.52
C GLU A 134 18.47 6.61 -11.02
N ARG A 135 19.67 6.16 -11.41
CA ARG A 135 20.01 5.90 -12.81
C ARG A 135 19.19 4.74 -13.41
N GLU A 136 19.20 3.58 -12.73
CA GLU A 136 18.46 2.39 -13.17
C GLU A 136 16.95 2.67 -13.26
N PHE A 137 16.42 3.52 -12.37
CA PHE A 137 15.03 3.96 -12.40
C PHE A 137 14.73 4.84 -13.61
N CYS A 138 15.60 5.82 -13.92
CA CYS A 138 15.49 6.63 -15.14
C CYS A 138 15.47 5.77 -16.41
N GLU A 139 16.38 4.80 -16.50
CA GLU A 139 16.45 3.87 -17.62
C GLU A 139 15.15 3.06 -17.75
N ARG A 140 14.59 2.60 -16.62
CA ARG A 140 13.37 1.79 -16.56
C ARG A 140 12.13 2.54 -17.02
N VAL A 141 11.96 3.80 -16.56
CA VAL A 141 10.77 4.61 -16.90
C VAL A 141 11.00 5.53 -18.12
N LYS A 142 12.24 5.64 -18.60
CA LYS A 142 12.67 6.51 -19.70
C LYS A 142 12.43 7.99 -19.39
N SER A 143 12.92 8.46 -18.23
CA SER A 143 12.93 9.86 -17.80
C SER A 143 14.36 10.41 -17.78
N GLY A 144 14.52 11.72 -17.97
CA GLY A 144 15.82 12.40 -18.03
C GLY A 144 16.60 12.38 -16.72
N ALA A 145 15.93 12.53 -15.58
CA ALA A 145 16.56 12.54 -14.26
C ALA A 145 15.61 12.06 -13.16
N ALA A 146 16.18 11.60 -12.05
CA ALA A 146 15.44 11.14 -10.87
C ALA A 146 16.08 11.60 -9.56
N ALA A 147 15.25 11.79 -8.54
CA ALA A 147 15.66 12.02 -7.14
C ALA A 147 14.95 11.03 -6.23
N ALA A 148 15.69 10.10 -5.63
CA ALA A 148 15.17 9.17 -4.65
C ALA A 148 14.98 9.87 -3.30
N VAL A 149 13.78 9.73 -2.73
CA VAL A 149 13.34 10.43 -1.53
C VAL A 149 12.68 9.48 -0.53
N SER A 150 12.46 9.95 0.70
CA SER A 150 11.97 9.17 1.83
C SER A 150 10.51 8.68 1.68
N SER A 151 9.72 9.25 0.78
CA SER A 151 8.33 8.83 0.48
C SER A 151 7.81 9.45 -0.81
N GLY A 152 6.74 8.88 -1.38
CA GLY A 152 6.00 9.52 -2.47
C GLY A 152 5.43 10.88 -2.07
N THR A 153 5.00 11.04 -0.82
CA THR A 153 4.54 12.33 -0.28
C THR A 153 5.63 13.40 -0.30
N ALA A 154 6.87 13.04 0.05
CA ALA A 154 8.03 13.93 -0.05
C ALA A 154 8.33 14.32 -1.50
N ALA A 155 8.20 13.38 -2.45
CA ALA A 155 8.35 13.65 -3.87
C ALA A 155 7.29 14.63 -4.38
N LEU A 156 6.00 14.43 -4.03
CA LEU A 156 4.90 15.34 -4.37
C LEU A 156 5.13 16.74 -3.78
N HIS A 157 5.56 16.82 -2.52
CA HIS A 157 5.85 18.09 -1.88
C HIS A 157 6.95 18.87 -2.62
N LEU A 158 8.04 18.21 -2.98
CA LEU A 158 9.11 18.82 -3.78
C LEU A 158 8.61 19.25 -5.17
N ALA A 159 7.80 18.42 -5.84
CA ALA A 159 7.21 18.76 -7.14
C ALA A 159 6.35 20.04 -7.06
N LEU A 160 5.55 20.20 -6.00
CA LEU A 160 4.72 21.39 -5.78
C LEU A 160 5.55 22.64 -5.52
N ILE A 161 6.62 22.54 -4.70
CA ILE A 161 7.57 23.63 -4.46
C ILE A 161 8.21 24.07 -5.78
N LEU A 162 8.70 23.13 -6.56
CA LEU A 162 9.35 23.38 -7.86
C LEU A 162 8.36 23.88 -8.93
N SER A 163 7.08 23.57 -8.77
CA SER A 163 5.98 24.14 -9.59
C SER A 163 5.53 25.52 -9.14
N GLY A 164 6.14 26.07 -8.09
CA GLY A 164 5.86 27.43 -7.60
C GLY A 164 4.55 27.57 -6.83
N VAL A 165 4.02 26.48 -6.27
CA VAL A 165 2.81 26.54 -5.42
C VAL A 165 3.11 27.35 -4.16
N LYS A 166 2.22 28.31 -3.88
CA LYS A 166 2.29 29.23 -2.74
C LYS A 166 0.90 29.37 -2.12
N PRO A 167 0.77 29.97 -0.92
CA PRO A 167 -0.52 30.21 -0.31
C PRO A 167 -1.52 30.89 -1.27
N GLY A 168 -2.72 30.29 -1.37
CA GLY A 168 -3.80 30.74 -2.25
C GLY A 168 -3.70 30.28 -3.72
N CYS A 169 -2.67 29.53 -4.10
CA CYS A 169 -2.62 28.91 -5.42
C CYS A 169 -3.64 27.76 -5.51
N ARG A 170 -4.49 27.76 -6.53
CA ARG A 170 -5.37 26.61 -6.82
C ARG A 170 -4.59 25.46 -7.47
N VAL A 171 -4.82 24.26 -6.93
CA VAL A 171 -4.26 23.02 -7.45
C VAL A 171 -5.39 22.04 -7.71
N ALA A 172 -5.59 21.63 -8.96
CA ALA A 172 -6.58 20.59 -9.29
C ALA A 172 -6.01 19.21 -8.96
N CYS A 173 -6.79 18.39 -8.27
CA CYS A 173 -6.38 17.06 -7.82
C CYS A 173 -7.45 16.03 -8.18
N SER A 174 -7.05 14.82 -8.57
CA SER A 174 -7.97 13.69 -8.62
C SER A 174 -8.66 13.52 -7.27
N THR A 175 -10.01 13.41 -7.27
CA THR A 175 -10.73 13.19 -6.02
C THR A 175 -10.62 11.74 -5.53
N PHE A 176 -10.60 10.79 -6.46
CA PHE A 176 -10.55 9.36 -6.16
C PHE A 176 -9.09 8.91 -6.01
N THR A 177 -8.56 9.12 -4.81
CA THR A 177 -7.15 8.87 -4.48
C THR A 177 -6.92 8.71 -2.98
N PHE A 178 -5.70 8.34 -2.64
CA PHE A 178 -5.20 8.39 -1.28
C PHE A 178 -4.86 9.83 -0.86
N VAL A 179 -5.06 10.16 0.41
CA VAL A 179 -4.90 11.52 0.95
C VAL A 179 -3.51 12.13 0.72
N ALA A 180 -2.47 11.31 0.59
CA ALA A 180 -1.10 11.77 0.35
C ALA A 180 -0.92 12.50 -0.99
N SER A 181 -1.81 12.29 -1.97
CA SER A 181 -1.82 13.06 -3.22
C SER A 181 -2.18 14.54 -3.01
N VAL A 182 -2.90 14.87 -1.94
CA VAL A 182 -3.46 16.21 -1.70
C VAL A 182 -2.79 16.92 -0.51
N ASN A 183 -2.42 16.20 0.55
CA ASN A 183 -1.83 16.80 1.74
C ASN A 183 -0.69 17.78 1.44
N PRO A 184 0.26 17.50 0.51
CA PRO A 184 1.34 18.43 0.19
C PRO A 184 0.88 19.76 -0.41
N VAL A 185 -0.30 19.81 -1.05
CA VAL A 185 -0.92 21.07 -1.50
C VAL A 185 -1.20 21.97 -0.30
N VAL A 186 -1.80 21.38 0.74
CA VAL A 186 -2.12 22.10 1.99
C VAL A 186 -0.85 22.48 2.74
N TYR A 187 0.20 21.65 2.72
CA TYR A 187 1.51 22.02 3.33
C TYR A 187 2.08 23.30 2.73
N GLN A 188 1.85 23.55 1.42
CA GLN A 188 2.28 24.77 0.73
C GLN A 188 1.28 25.92 0.88
N GLY A 189 0.17 25.75 1.62
CA GLY A 189 -0.92 26.73 1.71
C GLY A 189 -1.72 26.87 0.43
N GLY A 190 -1.63 25.91 -0.48
CA GLY A 190 -2.44 25.89 -1.70
C GLY A 190 -3.88 25.46 -1.43
N ASP A 191 -4.78 25.85 -2.34
CA ASP A 191 -6.20 25.55 -2.30
C ASP A 191 -6.49 24.33 -3.21
N PRO A 192 -6.75 23.12 -2.67
CA PRO A 192 -7.08 21.97 -3.49
C PRO A 192 -8.47 22.12 -4.11
N VAL A 193 -8.56 21.71 -5.38
CA VAL A 193 -9.80 21.66 -6.16
C VAL A 193 -9.95 20.22 -6.67
N PHE A 194 -11.07 19.57 -6.36
CA PHE A 194 -11.25 18.16 -6.65
C PHE A 194 -11.95 17.91 -7.98
N ILE A 195 -11.43 16.97 -8.75
CA ILE A 195 -11.94 16.60 -10.05
C ILE A 195 -12.45 15.17 -9.99
N ASP A 196 -13.70 14.95 -10.42
CA ASP A 196 -14.34 13.64 -10.44
C ASP A 196 -13.66 12.67 -11.42
N SER A 197 -14.01 11.41 -11.28
CA SER A 197 -13.55 10.30 -12.10
C SER A 197 -14.35 10.17 -13.41
N GLU A 198 -13.75 9.50 -14.40
CA GLU A 198 -14.41 9.08 -15.62
C GLU A 198 -14.70 7.55 -15.59
N PRO A 199 -15.75 7.07 -16.31
CA PRO A 199 -16.18 5.68 -16.18
C PRO A 199 -15.24 4.66 -16.81
N ASP A 200 -14.49 5.07 -17.86
CA ASP A 200 -13.75 4.14 -18.70
C ASP A 200 -12.45 3.66 -18.05
N GLY A 201 -11.97 4.35 -17.00
CA GLY A 201 -10.72 4.00 -16.32
C GLY A 201 -10.71 4.36 -14.84
N TRP A 202 -11.79 4.98 -14.34
CA TRP A 202 -11.97 5.48 -12.97
C TRP A 202 -10.96 6.55 -12.53
N ASN A 203 -10.13 7.00 -13.45
CA ASN A 203 -9.17 8.07 -13.25
C ASN A 203 -9.82 9.46 -13.44
N MET A 204 -9.03 10.54 -13.28
CA MET A 204 -9.51 11.91 -13.44
C MET A 204 -10.24 12.13 -14.77
N CYS A 205 -11.45 12.69 -14.71
CA CYS A 205 -12.26 13.02 -15.88
C CYS A 205 -11.75 14.29 -16.57
N PRO A 206 -11.27 14.22 -17.85
CA PRO A 206 -10.81 15.40 -18.57
C PRO A 206 -11.88 16.47 -18.74
N LYS A 207 -13.15 16.07 -18.93
CA LYS A 207 -14.26 17.02 -19.07
C LYS A 207 -14.55 17.77 -17.77
N SER A 208 -14.50 17.09 -16.62
CA SER A 208 -14.64 17.73 -15.30
C SER A 208 -13.47 18.67 -15.01
N LEU A 209 -12.25 18.30 -15.43
CA LEU A 209 -11.07 19.17 -15.33
C LEU A 209 -11.25 20.44 -16.18
N ASN A 210 -11.76 20.32 -17.40
CA ASN A 210 -12.02 21.50 -18.24
C ASN A 210 -13.02 22.46 -17.59
N LEU A 211 -14.12 21.95 -17.00
CA LEU A 211 -15.06 22.78 -16.23
C LEU A 211 -14.36 23.52 -15.07
N ALA A 212 -13.46 22.86 -14.37
CA ALA A 212 -12.70 23.47 -13.28
C ALA A 212 -11.78 24.59 -13.79
N PHE A 213 -11.14 24.41 -14.95
CA PHE A 213 -10.33 25.44 -15.59
C PHE A 213 -11.20 26.65 -15.99
N GLU A 214 -12.29 26.44 -16.72
CA GLU A 214 -13.19 27.50 -17.15
C GLU A 214 -13.74 28.31 -15.97
N ASP A 215 -14.13 27.64 -14.87
CA ASP A 215 -14.62 28.30 -13.67
C ASP A 215 -13.51 29.09 -12.97
N SER A 216 -12.32 28.54 -12.90
CA SER A 216 -11.17 29.18 -12.26
C SER A 216 -10.70 30.44 -12.99
N GLU A 217 -10.80 30.46 -14.31
CA GLU A 217 -10.52 31.66 -15.13
C GLU A 217 -11.59 32.76 -14.88
N ARG A 218 -12.85 32.36 -14.84
CA ARG A 218 -13.96 33.31 -14.54
C ARG A 218 -13.85 33.93 -13.15
N ASP A 219 -13.37 33.16 -12.19
CA ASP A 219 -13.11 33.61 -10.80
C ASP A 219 -11.87 34.52 -10.69
N GLY A 220 -11.06 34.66 -11.74
CA GLY A 220 -9.78 35.36 -11.71
C GLY A 220 -8.72 34.68 -10.82
N LYS A 221 -8.89 33.40 -10.50
CA LYS A 221 -7.96 32.56 -9.71
C LYS A 221 -7.64 31.31 -10.51
N PRO A 222 -6.78 31.37 -11.53
CA PRO A 222 -6.50 30.25 -12.41
C PRO A 222 -5.84 29.08 -11.67
N ILE A 223 -6.16 27.85 -12.09
CA ILE A 223 -5.49 26.63 -11.63
C ILE A 223 -4.07 26.64 -12.21
N LYS A 224 -3.06 26.56 -11.34
CA LYS A 224 -1.64 26.62 -11.73
C LYS A 224 -1.00 25.24 -11.85
N VAL A 225 -1.53 24.24 -11.16
CA VAL A 225 -0.98 22.88 -11.12
C VAL A 225 -2.14 21.89 -11.17
N VAL A 226 -1.95 20.80 -11.87
CA VAL A 226 -2.83 19.63 -11.88
C VAL A 226 -2.04 18.43 -11.33
N ILE A 227 -2.56 17.78 -10.30
CA ILE A 227 -2.09 16.48 -9.82
C ILE A 227 -3.07 15.42 -10.30
N VAL A 228 -2.68 14.66 -11.31
CA VAL A 228 -3.42 13.50 -11.77
C VAL A 228 -2.87 12.25 -11.10
N VAL A 229 -3.76 11.41 -10.60
CA VAL A 229 -3.36 10.13 -10.00
C VAL A 229 -3.55 9.02 -11.03
N ASN A 230 -2.56 8.16 -11.18
CA ASN A 230 -2.60 6.96 -12.01
C ASN A 230 -3.03 5.77 -11.13
N LEU A 231 -4.35 5.62 -10.98
CA LEU A 231 -5.03 4.87 -9.93
C LEU A 231 -4.91 3.34 -10.10
N TYR A 232 -4.67 2.61 -9.00
CA TYR A 232 -4.67 1.14 -8.90
C TYR A 232 -3.84 0.39 -9.95
N GLY A 233 -2.82 1.05 -10.49
CA GLY A 233 -1.93 0.44 -11.47
C GLY A 233 -2.24 0.84 -12.92
N GLN A 234 -3.11 1.82 -13.15
CA GLN A 234 -3.52 2.26 -14.47
C GLN A 234 -3.26 3.75 -14.70
N SER A 235 -2.66 4.12 -15.83
CA SER A 235 -2.56 5.51 -16.26
C SER A 235 -3.94 6.13 -16.47
N ALA A 236 -4.08 7.41 -16.13
CA ALA A 236 -5.19 8.22 -16.59
C ALA A 236 -5.14 8.42 -18.13
N ARG A 237 -6.18 9.01 -18.72
CA ARG A 237 -6.15 9.53 -20.10
C ARG A 237 -5.26 10.79 -20.16
N ILE A 238 -3.98 10.54 -19.90
CA ILE A 238 -3.01 11.58 -19.63
C ILE A 238 -2.77 12.51 -20.83
N ASP A 239 -2.94 12.01 -22.06
CA ASP A 239 -2.89 12.79 -23.28
C ASP A 239 -3.90 13.95 -23.24
N LYS A 240 -5.16 13.66 -22.92
CA LYS A 240 -6.23 14.67 -22.82
C LYS A 240 -6.03 15.66 -21.68
N ILE A 241 -5.49 15.17 -20.56
CA ILE A 241 -5.19 16.01 -19.40
C ILE A 241 -4.00 16.92 -19.70
N ALA A 242 -2.95 16.40 -20.35
CA ALA A 242 -1.79 17.19 -20.76
C ALA A 242 -2.16 18.29 -21.77
N ASP A 243 -3.01 17.97 -22.76
CA ASP A 243 -3.53 18.96 -23.72
C ASP A 243 -4.24 20.12 -23.00
N LEU A 244 -5.10 19.81 -22.00
CA LEU A 244 -5.78 20.84 -21.19
C LEU A 244 -4.77 21.64 -20.36
N CYS A 245 -3.83 20.98 -19.70
CA CYS A 245 -2.78 21.68 -18.95
C CYS A 245 -1.98 22.66 -19.83
N ASN A 246 -1.61 22.23 -21.03
CA ASN A 246 -0.93 23.08 -22.01
C ASN A 246 -1.81 24.27 -22.44
N GLN A 247 -3.10 24.04 -22.72
CA GLN A 247 -4.05 25.08 -23.12
C GLN A 247 -4.18 26.17 -22.06
N TYR A 248 -4.23 25.80 -20.76
CA TYR A 248 -4.42 26.73 -19.65
C TYR A 248 -3.10 27.15 -18.96
N GLY A 249 -1.94 26.71 -19.46
CA GLY A 249 -0.64 27.03 -18.89
C GLY A 249 -0.42 26.47 -17.48
N ALA A 250 -1.04 25.34 -17.15
CA ALA A 250 -0.90 24.67 -15.87
C ALA A 250 0.22 23.62 -15.90
N VAL A 251 0.94 23.47 -14.79
CA VAL A 251 1.94 22.42 -14.63
C VAL A 251 1.25 21.10 -14.33
N LEU A 252 1.57 20.05 -15.08
CA LEU A 252 1.08 18.70 -14.84
C LEU A 252 2.06 17.90 -13.98
N ILE A 253 1.56 17.33 -12.86
CA ILE A 253 2.25 16.39 -11.98
C ILE A 253 1.48 15.07 -12.03
N GLU A 254 2.18 13.97 -12.32
CA GLU A 254 1.60 12.64 -12.26
C GLU A 254 1.93 11.98 -10.92
N ASP A 255 0.93 11.71 -10.11
CA ASP A 255 1.06 10.80 -8.97
C ASP A 255 0.93 9.35 -9.46
N SER A 256 2.07 8.74 -9.74
CA SER A 256 2.22 7.36 -10.20
C SER A 256 2.61 6.41 -9.07
N ALA A 257 2.30 6.77 -7.82
CA ALA A 257 2.60 5.96 -6.63
C ALA A 257 1.98 4.55 -6.68
N GLU A 258 1.00 4.32 -7.54
CA GLU A 258 0.29 3.06 -7.69
C GLU A 258 0.52 2.40 -9.06
N SER A 259 1.25 3.05 -9.98
CA SER A 259 1.28 2.65 -11.40
C SER A 259 2.67 2.41 -11.98
N LEU A 260 3.70 2.20 -11.13
CA LEU A 260 5.03 1.86 -11.63
C LEU A 260 4.97 0.58 -12.48
N GLY A 261 5.46 0.65 -13.72
CA GLY A 261 5.40 -0.42 -14.71
C GLY A 261 4.18 -0.35 -15.64
N ALA A 262 3.20 0.52 -15.35
CA ALA A 262 2.10 0.81 -16.28
C ALA A 262 2.57 1.66 -17.46
N THR A 263 1.89 1.51 -18.59
CA THR A 263 2.12 2.34 -19.78
C THR A 263 0.80 2.85 -20.35
N TYR A 264 0.89 3.97 -21.07
CA TYR A 264 -0.19 4.50 -21.89
C TYR A 264 0.39 4.93 -23.24
N LEU A 265 -0.23 4.48 -24.34
CA LEU A 265 0.27 4.72 -25.71
C LEU A 265 1.77 4.37 -25.88
N GLY A 266 2.23 3.31 -25.20
CA GLY A 266 3.62 2.83 -25.24
C GLY A 266 4.62 3.63 -24.40
N ARG A 267 4.19 4.66 -23.67
CA ARG A 267 5.03 5.48 -22.79
C ARG A 267 4.75 5.16 -21.31
N SER A 268 5.77 5.18 -20.48
CA SER A 268 5.63 4.88 -19.05
C SER A 268 4.74 5.88 -18.34
N SER A 269 3.83 5.40 -17.51
CA SER A 269 3.07 6.20 -16.56
C SER A 269 4.03 6.99 -15.66
N GLY A 270 3.72 8.24 -15.35
CA GLY A 270 4.59 9.13 -14.57
C GLY A 270 5.64 9.88 -15.36
N THR A 271 5.59 9.85 -16.72
CA THR A 271 6.57 10.56 -17.55
C THR A 271 5.95 11.57 -18.52
N PHE A 272 4.63 11.73 -18.54
CA PHE A 272 3.94 12.66 -19.44
C PHE A 272 3.91 14.09 -18.90
N GLY A 273 3.82 14.25 -17.56
CA GLY A 273 3.84 15.54 -16.90
C GLY A 273 5.23 16.14 -16.76
N LYS A 274 5.30 17.36 -16.25
CA LYS A 274 6.58 17.98 -15.87
C LYS A 274 7.29 17.17 -14.78
N PHE A 275 6.52 16.60 -13.84
CA PHE A 275 7.02 15.76 -12.77
C PHE A 275 6.21 14.47 -12.68
N GLY A 276 6.89 13.36 -12.44
CA GLY A 276 6.30 12.08 -12.06
C GLY A 276 6.75 11.67 -10.67
N VAL A 277 5.81 11.13 -9.90
CA VAL A 277 6.04 10.73 -8.52
C VAL A 277 5.74 9.26 -8.36
N PHE A 278 6.65 8.53 -7.74
CA PHE A 278 6.49 7.11 -7.43
C PHE A 278 6.67 6.84 -5.94
N SER A 279 6.09 5.76 -5.46
CA SER A 279 6.17 5.35 -4.05
C SER A 279 6.66 3.92 -3.94
N PHE A 280 7.51 3.68 -2.94
CA PHE A 280 8.06 2.37 -2.59
C PHE A 280 7.67 1.98 -1.16
N ASN A 281 6.49 2.41 -0.70
CA ASN A 281 5.93 1.97 0.58
C ASN A 281 5.73 0.45 0.59
N GLY A 282 5.63 -0.16 1.78
CA GLY A 282 5.59 -1.61 1.95
C GLY A 282 4.57 -2.38 1.11
N ASN A 283 3.42 -1.76 0.81
CA ASN A 283 2.34 -2.37 0.04
C ASN A 283 2.38 -2.10 -1.48
N LYS A 284 3.36 -1.34 -1.98
CA LYS A 284 3.46 -1.00 -3.42
C LYS A 284 3.95 -2.19 -4.25
N ILE A 285 3.91 -2.03 -5.57
CA ILE A 285 4.28 -3.12 -6.50
C ILE A 285 5.70 -3.60 -6.30
N ILE A 286 6.61 -2.68 -5.98
CA ILE A 286 7.94 -2.90 -5.40
C ILE A 286 8.09 -2.01 -4.17
N THR A 287 8.94 -2.42 -3.23
CA THR A 287 9.10 -1.72 -1.95
C THR A 287 10.56 -1.48 -1.60
N THR A 288 10.80 -0.39 -0.87
CA THR A 288 12.02 -0.14 -0.11
C THR A 288 11.71 0.01 1.39
N SER A 289 10.66 -0.67 1.92
CA SER A 289 10.06 -0.40 3.24
C SER A 289 9.30 0.94 3.24
N GLY A 290 9.98 2.03 3.09
CA GLY A 290 9.49 3.37 2.80
C GLY A 290 10.41 4.04 1.79
N GLY A 291 9.86 4.88 0.93
CA GLY A 291 10.61 5.55 -0.12
C GLY A 291 9.73 6.10 -1.22
N GLY A 292 10.32 6.90 -2.08
CA GLY A 292 9.70 7.43 -3.29
C GLY A 292 10.73 7.88 -4.29
N MET A 293 10.27 8.23 -5.49
CA MET A 293 11.09 8.79 -6.55
C MET A 293 10.36 9.96 -7.19
N LEU A 294 11.06 11.07 -7.37
CA LEU A 294 10.65 12.18 -8.21
C LEU A 294 11.41 12.09 -9.53
N VAL A 295 10.71 12.09 -10.65
CA VAL A 295 11.33 12.09 -11.99
C VAL A 295 10.91 13.30 -12.80
N SER A 296 11.77 13.72 -13.72
CA SER A 296 11.51 14.78 -14.70
C SER A 296 12.54 14.72 -15.82
N ASP A 297 12.17 15.22 -17.00
CA ASP A 297 13.11 15.50 -18.07
C ASP A 297 13.86 16.83 -17.85
N ASP A 298 13.38 17.68 -16.91
CA ASP A 298 14.04 18.88 -16.43
C ASP A 298 15.12 18.51 -15.39
N VAL A 299 16.35 18.28 -15.87
CA VAL A 299 17.49 17.86 -15.05
C VAL A 299 17.84 18.89 -13.97
N GLU A 300 17.68 20.18 -14.26
CA GLU A 300 17.94 21.26 -13.30
C GLU A 300 16.91 21.25 -12.17
N ALA A 301 15.64 21.01 -12.49
CA ALA A 301 14.60 20.86 -11.49
C ALA A 301 14.87 19.66 -10.55
N ILE A 302 15.34 18.52 -11.08
CA ILE A 302 15.72 17.37 -10.26
C ILE A 302 16.97 17.65 -9.42
N ALA A 303 17.96 18.34 -9.96
CA ALA A 303 19.14 18.78 -9.16
C ALA A 303 18.69 19.69 -8.01
N LYS A 304 17.74 20.60 -8.26
CA LYS A 304 17.16 21.46 -7.23
C LYS A 304 16.34 20.65 -6.22
N ALA A 305 15.60 19.62 -6.65
CA ALA A 305 14.90 18.71 -5.74
C ALA A 305 15.87 18.01 -4.78
N LYS A 306 17.00 17.48 -5.29
CA LYS A 306 18.04 16.85 -4.48
C LYS A 306 18.65 17.82 -3.47
N PHE A 307 18.92 19.04 -3.89
CA PHE A 307 19.43 20.11 -3.02
C PHE A 307 18.42 20.40 -1.88
N LEU A 308 17.15 20.58 -2.20
CA LEU A 308 16.09 20.81 -1.21
C LEU A 308 15.92 19.61 -0.28
N ALA A 309 16.00 18.39 -0.79
CA ALA A 309 15.88 17.15 -0.04
C ALA A 309 17.04 16.90 0.94
N THR A 310 18.15 17.62 0.79
CA THR A 310 19.35 17.59 1.66
C THR A 310 19.50 18.89 2.47
N GLN A 311 18.41 19.37 3.04
CA GLN A 311 18.30 20.56 3.89
C GLN A 311 18.70 21.88 3.18
N ALA A 312 18.79 21.91 1.85
CA ALA A 312 19.25 23.08 1.08
C ALA A 312 20.61 23.62 1.57
N LYS A 313 21.55 22.70 1.88
CA LYS A 313 22.88 23.04 2.30
C LYS A 313 23.70 23.57 1.12
N GLU A 314 24.22 24.80 1.25
CA GLU A 314 25.06 25.41 0.23
C GLU A 314 26.43 24.67 0.10
N PRO A 315 27.01 24.61 -1.12
CA PRO A 315 28.25 23.90 -1.39
C PRO A 315 29.47 24.74 -0.96
N VAL A 316 29.52 25.12 0.32
CA VAL A 316 30.63 25.89 0.95
C VAL A 316 31.25 25.12 2.09
N GLY A 317 32.41 25.54 2.60
CA GLY A 317 33.18 24.82 3.61
C GLY A 317 32.55 24.79 5.02
N PHE A 318 31.42 25.41 5.22
CA PHE A 318 30.67 25.47 6.48
C PHE A 318 29.18 25.29 6.22
N TYR A 319 28.33 25.13 7.28
CA TYR A 319 26.88 25.01 7.13
C TYR A 319 26.27 26.39 6.85
N GLU A 320 25.86 26.61 5.61
CA GLU A 320 25.10 27.78 5.19
C GLU A 320 23.81 27.35 4.49
N HIS A 321 22.70 28.00 4.81
CA HIS A 321 21.38 27.74 4.26
C HIS A 321 20.73 29.06 3.85
N ARG A 322 20.52 29.28 2.54
CA ARG A 322 19.88 30.49 2.00
C ARG A 322 18.40 30.34 1.76
N GLN A 323 17.89 29.11 1.88
CA GLN A 323 16.49 28.76 1.75
C GLN A 323 16.15 27.58 2.64
N LEU A 324 14.85 27.39 2.90
CA LEU A 324 14.37 26.21 3.64
C LEU A 324 14.58 24.96 2.81
N GLY A 325 15.07 23.92 3.45
CA GLY A 325 15.26 22.60 2.89
C GLY A 325 14.66 21.53 3.80
N TYR A 326 14.72 20.29 3.35
CA TYR A 326 14.05 19.15 3.97
C TYR A 326 15.02 17.98 4.15
N ASN A 327 14.77 17.14 5.11
CA ASN A 327 15.46 15.86 5.25
C ASN A 327 14.65 14.77 4.53
N TYR A 328 14.70 14.77 3.21
CA TYR A 328 13.86 13.92 2.37
C TYR A 328 14.63 12.91 1.53
N ARG A 329 15.95 12.82 1.62
CA ARG A 329 16.74 11.85 0.84
C ARG A 329 16.47 10.41 1.32
N LEU A 330 16.43 9.47 0.38
CA LEU A 330 16.42 8.04 0.68
C LEU A 330 17.77 7.60 1.21
N SER A 331 17.82 6.63 2.14
CA SER A 331 19.09 6.06 2.59
C SER A 331 19.69 5.11 1.55
N ASN A 332 21.01 4.94 1.58
CA ASN A 332 21.70 4.02 0.67
C ASN A 332 21.32 2.54 0.88
N ILE A 333 20.96 2.16 2.12
CA ILE A 333 20.43 0.81 2.42
C ILE A 333 19.12 0.57 1.70
N LEU A 334 18.16 1.50 1.84
CA LEU A 334 16.85 1.36 1.20
C LEU A 334 16.94 1.46 -0.32
N ALA A 335 17.88 2.23 -0.84
CA ALA A 335 18.17 2.29 -2.27
C ALA A 335 18.70 0.94 -2.80
N GLY A 336 19.51 0.22 -2.02
CA GLY A 336 19.93 -1.15 -2.34
C GLY A 336 18.76 -2.12 -2.48
N ILE A 337 17.82 -2.07 -1.52
CA ILE A 337 16.56 -2.84 -1.64
C ILE A 337 15.81 -2.43 -2.92
N GLY A 338 15.73 -1.13 -3.21
CA GLY A 338 15.06 -0.60 -4.41
C GLY A 338 15.64 -1.12 -5.72
N ARG A 339 16.95 -1.26 -5.81
CA ARG A 339 17.66 -1.82 -6.97
C ARG A 339 17.28 -3.29 -7.21
N ALA A 340 17.33 -4.11 -6.15
CA ALA A 340 16.91 -5.51 -6.21
C ALA A 340 15.45 -5.63 -6.66
N GLN A 341 14.57 -4.86 -6.05
CA GLN A 341 13.14 -4.85 -6.36
C GLN A 341 12.85 -4.34 -7.79
N LEU A 342 13.60 -3.36 -8.28
CA LEU A 342 13.43 -2.83 -9.64
C LEU A 342 13.76 -3.88 -10.71
N SER A 343 14.75 -4.75 -10.46
CA SER A 343 15.14 -5.83 -11.38
C SER A 343 14.03 -6.83 -11.64
N VAL A 344 13.15 -7.08 -10.67
CA VAL A 344 12.04 -8.04 -10.74
C VAL A 344 10.68 -7.39 -11.03
N LEU A 345 10.65 -6.09 -11.31
CA LEU A 345 9.40 -5.35 -11.54
C LEU A 345 8.51 -5.99 -12.62
N GLY A 346 9.10 -6.46 -13.73
CA GLY A 346 8.36 -7.10 -14.81
C GLY A 346 7.58 -8.32 -14.35
N ASP A 347 8.23 -9.20 -13.60
CA ASP A 347 7.63 -10.41 -13.05
C ASP A 347 6.52 -10.07 -12.03
N ARG A 348 6.72 -9.01 -11.24
CA ARG A 348 5.70 -8.54 -10.29
C ARG A 348 4.44 -8.04 -11.01
N VAL A 349 4.60 -7.29 -12.10
CA VAL A 349 3.49 -6.81 -12.94
C VAL A 349 2.75 -7.99 -13.56
N GLU A 350 3.46 -8.91 -14.21
CA GLU A 350 2.85 -10.07 -14.85
C GLU A 350 2.08 -10.93 -13.86
N ARG A 351 2.66 -11.17 -12.67
CA ARG A 351 2.01 -11.95 -11.62
C ARG A 351 0.71 -11.30 -11.14
N ARG A 352 0.69 -9.97 -10.92
CA ARG A 352 -0.51 -9.25 -10.49
C ARG A 352 -1.60 -9.25 -11.56
N ARG A 353 -1.24 -9.15 -12.83
CA ARG A 353 -2.19 -9.28 -13.94
C ARG A 353 -2.83 -10.67 -13.98
N LYS A 354 -2.05 -11.74 -13.84
CA LYS A 354 -2.55 -13.12 -13.73
C LYS A 354 -3.50 -13.31 -12.54
N ILE A 355 -3.19 -12.71 -11.40
CA ILE A 355 -4.07 -12.71 -10.22
C ILE A 355 -5.41 -12.04 -10.54
N PHE A 356 -5.39 -10.88 -11.19
CA PHE A 356 -6.60 -10.17 -11.60
C PHE A 356 -7.45 -10.99 -12.59
N GLU A 357 -6.84 -11.55 -13.63
CA GLU A 357 -7.51 -12.39 -14.62
C GLU A 357 -8.18 -13.62 -13.96
N ARG A 358 -7.50 -14.22 -13.00
CA ARG A 358 -8.06 -15.37 -12.26
C ARG A 358 -9.24 -14.97 -11.36
N TYR A 359 -9.24 -13.77 -10.76
CA TYR A 359 -10.40 -13.24 -10.06
C TYR A 359 -11.58 -13.00 -11.02
N MET A 360 -11.32 -12.38 -12.16
CA MET A 360 -12.36 -12.17 -13.18
C MET A 360 -13.00 -13.50 -13.61
N ALA A 361 -12.21 -14.54 -13.84
CA ALA A 361 -12.71 -15.85 -14.21
C ALA A 361 -13.44 -16.55 -13.05
N GLY A 362 -12.82 -16.55 -11.85
CA GLY A 362 -13.33 -17.29 -10.68
C GLY A 362 -14.56 -16.66 -10.04
N LEU A 363 -14.77 -15.35 -10.20
CA LEU A 363 -15.92 -14.61 -9.68
C LEU A 363 -16.90 -14.18 -10.78
N ASN A 364 -16.76 -14.77 -11.98
CA ASN A 364 -17.69 -14.56 -13.08
C ASN A 364 -19.10 -15.06 -12.68
N GLY A 365 -20.14 -14.28 -12.98
CA GLY A 365 -21.53 -14.58 -12.60
C GLY A 365 -22.00 -13.90 -11.31
N LEU A 366 -21.10 -13.35 -10.48
CA LEU A 366 -21.49 -12.55 -9.31
C LEU A 366 -21.87 -11.10 -9.64
N GLY A 367 -21.76 -10.66 -10.89
CA GLY A 367 -22.10 -9.30 -11.30
C GLY A 367 -21.15 -8.23 -10.76
N ILE A 368 -19.90 -8.59 -10.46
CA ILE A 368 -18.85 -7.63 -10.07
C ILE A 368 -18.45 -6.83 -11.30
N ASP A 369 -18.53 -5.52 -11.20
CA ASP A 369 -18.07 -4.57 -12.23
C ASP A 369 -16.60 -4.24 -11.97
N TRP A 370 -15.70 -4.91 -12.70
CA TRP A 370 -14.26 -4.77 -12.54
C TRP A 370 -13.76 -3.46 -13.13
N MET A 371 -12.76 -2.83 -12.46
CA MET A 371 -12.10 -1.64 -12.99
C MET A 371 -11.61 -1.88 -14.42
N PRO A 372 -12.14 -1.16 -15.43
CA PRO A 372 -11.78 -1.40 -16.83
C PRO A 372 -10.34 -0.98 -17.11
N GLU A 373 -9.75 -1.54 -18.16
CA GLU A 373 -8.46 -1.10 -18.70
C GLU A 373 -8.70 -0.16 -19.88
N ILE A 374 -8.14 1.04 -19.81
CA ILE A 374 -8.36 2.06 -20.87
C ILE A 374 -7.71 1.63 -22.20
N GLN A 375 -8.31 2.03 -23.29
CA GLN A 375 -7.75 1.77 -24.61
C GLN A 375 -6.36 2.42 -24.74
N GLY A 376 -5.38 1.66 -25.22
CA GLY A 376 -3.99 2.08 -25.31
C GLY A 376 -3.21 2.03 -24.00
N GLY A 377 -3.86 1.65 -22.91
CA GLY A 377 -3.26 1.45 -21.60
C GLY A 377 -2.76 0.03 -21.39
N TYR A 378 -1.73 -0.12 -20.55
CA TYR A 378 -1.30 -1.37 -19.96
C TYR A 378 -1.24 -1.18 -18.44
N SER A 379 -2.25 -1.71 -17.75
CA SER A 379 -2.36 -1.61 -16.28
C SER A 379 -1.49 -2.68 -15.62
N THR A 380 -0.81 -2.30 -14.54
CA THR A 380 -0.08 -3.27 -13.70
C THR A 380 -1.01 -4.09 -12.80
N ARG A 381 -2.28 -3.66 -12.66
CA ARG A 381 -3.23 -4.27 -11.71
C ARG A 381 -2.63 -4.34 -10.30
N TRP A 382 -2.03 -3.22 -9.84
CA TRP A 382 -1.45 -3.16 -8.50
C TRP A 382 -2.38 -3.76 -7.44
N LEU A 383 -3.67 -3.42 -7.49
CA LEU A 383 -4.73 -4.12 -6.76
C LEU A 383 -5.81 -4.61 -7.74
N SER A 384 -6.42 -5.75 -7.42
CA SER A 384 -7.61 -6.26 -8.11
C SER A 384 -8.82 -5.56 -7.53
N VAL A 385 -9.40 -4.64 -8.30
CA VAL A 385 -10.45 -3.73 -7.85
C VAL A 385 -11.71 -3.93 -8.67
N GLY A 386 -12.85 -4.03 -7.98
CA GLY A 386 -14.16 -4.12 -8.60
C GLY A 386 -15.26 -3.54 -7.72
N CYS A 387 -16.41 -3.24 -8.31
CA CYS A 387 -17.61 -2.80 -7.64
C CYS A 387 -18.57 -3.95 -7.47
N LEU A 388 -19.12 -4.13 -6.29
CA LEU A 388 -20.17 -5.09 -6.00
C LEU A 388 -21.46 -4.74 -6.73
N PRO A 389 -22.33 -5.72 -7.06
CA PRO A 389 -23.64 -5.48 -7.65
C PRO A 389 -24.48 -4.50 -6.83
N CYS A 390 -25.39 -3.77 -7.50
CA CYS A 390 -26.24 -2.79 -6.82
C CYS A 390 -27.16 -3.44 -5.74
N ALA A 391 -27.50 -4.71 -5.87
CA ALA A 391 -28.26 -5.45 -4.88
C ALA A 391 -27.51 -5.60 -3.54
N CYS A 392 -26.17 -5.60 -3.56
CA CYS A 392 -25.32 -5.75 -2.38
C CYS A 392 -24.95 -4.40 -1.71
N ARG A 393 -25.65 -3.29 -2.04
CA ARG A 393 -25.30 -1.92 -1.58
C ARG A 393 -25.21 -1.76 -0.07
N SER A 394 -26.06 -2.42 0.67
CA SER A 394 -26.12 -2.27 2.14
C SER A 394 -24.98 -2.96 2.88
N ASN A 395 -24.12 -3.73 2.19
CA ASN A 395 -23.28 -4.73 2.83
C ASN A 395 -21.79 -4.75 2.47
N THR A 396 -21.24 -3.74 1.75
CA THR A 396 -19.80 -3.75 1.48
C THR A 396 -18.96 -3.81 2.77
N SER A 397 -19.35 -3.08 3.82
CA SER A 397 -18.68 -3.14 5.12
C SER A 397 -18.84 -4.51 5.78
N GLU A 398 -20.03 -5.08 5.76
CA GLU A 398 -20.31 -6.40 6.33
C GLU A 398 -19.54 -7.51 5.60
N LEU A 399 -19.45 -7.43 4.25
CA LEU A 399 -18.63 -8.35 3.47
C LEU A 399 -17.17 -8.28 3.89
N LEU A 400 -16.62 -7.07 4.01
CA LEU A 400 -15.22 -6.86 4.42
C LEU A 400 -14.97 -7.38 5.84
N ASP A 401 -15.91 -7.14 6.77
CA ASP A 401 -15.82 -7.66 8.15
C ASP A 401 -15.86 -9.19 8.17
N LYS A 402 -16.73 -9.82 7.36
CA LYS A 402 -16.79 -11.28 7.23
C LYS A 402 -15.50 -11.86 6.65
N LEU A 403 -14.95 -11.26 5.60
CA LEU A 403 -13.66 -11.66 5.02
C LEU A 403 -12.53 -11.52 6.05
N SER A 404 -12.50 -10.41 6.78
CA SER A 404 -11.51 -10.17 7.84
C SER A 404 -11.55 -11.24 8.92
N ARG A 405 -12.75 -11.61 9.39
CA ARG A 405 -12.94 -12.71 10.36
C ARG A 405 -12.46 -14.06 9.84
N ARG A 406 -12.44 -14.25 8.53
CA ARG A 406 -11.93 -15.45 7.85
C ARG A 406 -10.44 -15.32 7.49
N GLY A 407 -9.72 -14.32 8.02
CA GLY A 407 -8.29 -14.11 7.79
C GLY A 407 -7.95 -13.61 6.38
N ILE A 408 -8.90 -12.97 5.67
CA ILE A 408 -8.70 -12.40 4.35
C ILE A 408 -8.75 -10.88 4.45
N GLU A 409 -7.63 -10.21 4.16
CA GLU A 409 -7.56 -8.75 4.12
C GLU A 409 -8.09 -8.24 2.78
N ALA A 410 -9.33 -7.75 2.76
CA ALA A 410 -9.88 -6.96 1.69
C ALA A 410 -10.18 -5.54 2.19
N ARG A 411 -10.27 -4.55 1.31
CA ARG A 411 -10.52 -3.15 1.70
C ARG A 411 -11.53 -2.51 0.76
N ARG A 412 -12.19 -1.45 1.25
CA ARG A 412 -12.88 -0.52 0.36
C ARG A 412 -11.87 0.16 -0.56
N VAL A 413 -12.34 0.55 -1.74
CA VAL A 413 -11.61 1.51 -2.58
C VAL A 413 -11.43 2.83 -1.84
N TRP A 414 -10.59 3.73 -2.34
CA TRP A 414 -10.34 5.00 -1.70
C TRP A 414 -11.62 5.80 -1.46
N LYS A 415 -11.78 6.35 -0.26
CA LYS A 415 -12.82 7.35 -0.01
C LYS A 415 -12.42 8.63 -0.73
N PRO A 416 -13.27 9.18 -1.64
CA PRO A 416 -12.96 10.38 -2.40
C PRO A 416 -12.57 11.57 -1.50
N MET A 417 -11.65 12.38 -1.97
CA MET A 417 -11.10 13.50 -1.19
C MET A 417 -12.15 14.56 -0.85
N HIS A 418 -13.07 14.87 -1.77
CA HIS A 418 -14.17 15.81 -1.50
C HIS A 418 -15.16 15.31 -0.43
N LEU A 419 -15.13 14.02 -0.08
CA LEU A 419 -15.92 13.43 1.02
C LEU A 419 -15.12 13.29 2.32
N GLN A 420 -13.84 13.68 2.33
CA GLN A 420 -13.01 13.63 3.53
C GLN A 420 -13.28 14.87 4.42
N PRO A 421 -13.51 14.70 5.74
CA PRO A 421 -13.79 15.82 6.63
C PRO A 421 -12.73 16.93 6.61
N VAL A 422 -11.45 16.55 6.40
CA VAL A 422 -10.32 17.48 6.35
C VAL A 422 -10.37 18.44 5.15
N PHE A 423 -11.15 18.13 4.13
CA PHE A 423 -11.31 18.92 2.90
C PHE A 423 -12.74 19.47 2.73
N GLU A 424 -13.52 19.50 3.81
CA GLU A 424 -14.85 20.10 3.79
C GLU A 424 -14.79 21.56 3.28
N GLY A 425 -15.69 21.91 2.37
CA GLY A 425 -15.73 23.25 1.74
C GLY A 425 -14.79 23.46 0.54
N CYS A 426 -13.94 22.49 0.19
CA CYS A 426 -13.15 22.57 -1.04
C CYS A 426 -14.05 22.42 -2.28
N LYS A 427 -13.71 23.12 -3.37
CA LYS A 427 -14.43 23.02 -4.64
C LYS A 427 -14.30 21.59 -5.24
N TYR A 428 -15.40 21.11 -5.79
CA TYR A 428 -15.48 19.82 -6.48
C TYR A 428 -16.18 19.99 -7.83
N TYR A 429 -15.66 19.34 -8.86
CA TYR A 429 -16.17 19.42 -10.23
C TYR A 429 -16.49 18.04 -10.79
N SER A 430 -17.74 17.87 -11.23
CA SER A 430 -18.23 16.69 -11.95
C SER A 430 -19.11 17.14 -13.11
N ILE A 431 -19.05 16.44 -14.22
CA ILE A 431 -19.99 16.61 -15.35
C ILE A 431 -21.29 15.83 -15.17
N ARG A 432 -21.43 15.09 -14.07
CA ARG A 432 -22.54 14.20 -13.81
C ARG A 432 -23.40 14.74 -12.67
N GLU A 433 -24.71 14.44 -12.72
CA GLU A 433 -25.63 14.71 -11.61
C GLU A 433 -25.26 13.88 -10.36
N ARG A 434 -24.72 12.67 -10.55
CA ARG A 434 -24.21 11.82 -9.48
C ARG A 434 -22.68 11.74 -9.53
N ASP A 435 -22.09 11.95 -8.41
CA ASP A 435 -20.68 11.72 -8.10
C ASP A 435 -20.28 10.27 -8.44
N LEU A 436 -19.40 10.12 -9.45
CA LEU A 436 -18.93 8.78 -9.83
C LEU A 436 -17.99 8.22 -8.78
N ALA A 437 -17.04 9.00 -8.30
CA ALA A 437 -16.05 8.55 -7.32
C ALA A 437 -16.72 8.12 -6.01
N GLY A 438 -17.75 8.85 -5.54
CA GLY A 438 -18.56 8.46 -4.39
C GLY A 438 -19.35 7.18 -4.64
N SER A 439 -19.95 7.02 -5.83
CA SER A 439 -20.67 5.81 -6.21
C SER A 439 -19.75 4.57 -6.27
N LEU A 440 -18.51 4.75 -6.72
CA LEU A 440 -17.49 3.71 -6.71
C LEU A 440 -17.10 3.35 -5.27
N PHE A 441 -16.93 4.34 -4.38
CA PHE A 441 -16.60 4.11 -2.97
C PHE A 441 -17.67 3.33 -2.23
N GLU A 442 -18.96 3.58 -2.52
CA GLU A 442 -20.07 2.87 -1.85
C GLU A 442 -20.01 1.35 -2.05
N ARG A 443 -19.57 0.89 -3.23
CA ARG A 443 -19.63 -0.51 -3.64
C ARG A 443 -18.27 -1.13 -3.94
N GLY A 444 -17.22 -0.33 -4.00
CA GLY A 444 -15.90 -0.73 -4.44
C GLY A 444 -15.13 -1.53 -3.40
N ILE A 445 -14.50 -2.59 -3.84
CA ILE A 445 -13.62 -3.44 -3.04
C ILE A 445 -12.28 -3.68 -3.72
N CYS A 446 -11.25 -3.83 -2.92
CA CYS A 446 -9.93 -4.29 -3.31
C CYS A 446 -9.73 -5.69 -2.73
N LEU A 447 -9.40 -6.66 -3.57
CA LEU A 447 -9.11 -8.05 -3.17
C LEU A 447 -7.59 -8.27 -3.07
N PRO A 448 -7.13 -9.27 -2.29
CA PRO A 448 -5.73 -9.66 -2.18
C PRO A 448 -5.04 -9.79 -3.52
N SER A 449 -3.96 -9.04 -3.73
CA SER A 449 -3.33 -8.89 -5.05
C SER A 449 -1.80 -8.94 -4.99
N GLY A 450 -1.22 -9.22 -3.80
CA GLY A 450 0.23 -9.32 -3.64
C GLY A 450 0.83 -10.35 -4.60
N SER A 451 1.96 -10.03 -5.23
CA SER A 451 2.62 -10.96 -6.17
C SER A 451 3.12 -12.26 -5.53
N SER A 452 3.17 -12.34 -4.20
CA SER A 452 3.44 -13.56 -3.44
C SER A 452 2.21 -14.44 -3.19
N LEU A 453 1.01 -13.97 -3.55
CA LEU A 453 -0.25 -14.71 -3.36
C LEU A 453 -0.19 -16.07 -4.08
N SER A 454 -0.35 -17.16 -3.33
CA SER A 454 -0.38 -18.51 -3.89
C SER A 454 -1.74 -18.80 -4.55
N GLU A 455 -1.76 -19.79 -5.44
CA GLU A 455 -3.02 -20.21 -6.08
C GLU A 455 -4.02 -20.77 -5.07
N GLY A 456 -3.55 -21.48 -4.05
CA GLY A 456 -4.40 -22.00 -2.96
C GLY A 456 -5.04 -20.88 -2.16
N GLN A 457 -4.26 -19.86 -1.78
CA GLN A 457 -4.77 -18.66 -1.11
C GLN A 457 -5.80 -17.92 -1.97
N GLN A 458 -5.51 -17.77 -3.27
CA GLN A 458 -6.45 -17.10 -4.17
C GLN A 458 -7.75 -17.89 -4.37
N ASN A 459 -7.67 -19.22 -4.47
CA ASN A 459 -8.87 -20.08 -4.52
C ASN A 459 -9.74 -19.93 -3.27
N ARG A 460 -9.11 -19.85 -2.10
CA ARG A 460 -9.78 -19.58 -0.83
C ARG A 460 -10.52 -18.23 -0.89
N VAL A 461 -9.86 -17.17 -1.34
CA VAL A 461 -10.51 -15.85 -1.48
C VAL A 461 -11.71 -15.94 -2.42
N ILE A 462 -11.58 -16.59 -3.58
CA ILE A 462 -12.64 -16.77 -4.54
C ILE A 462 -13.83 -17.51 -3.91
N SER A 463 -13.58 -18.62 -3.23
CA SER A 463 -14.63 -19.43 -2.58
C SER A 463 -15.37 -18.62 -1.52
N GLU A 464 -14.63 -17.90 -0.67
CA GLU A 464 -15.22 -17.09 0.41
C GLU A 464 -16.06 -15.91 -0.13
N VAL A 465 -15.58 -15.24 -1.18
CA VAL A 465 -16.34 -14.16 -1.83
C VAL A 465 -17.63 -14.71 -2.47
N TRP A 466 -17.55 -15.87 -3.13
CA TRP A 466 -18.72 -16.55 -3.68
C TRP A 466 -19.76 -16.85 -2.61
N GLU A 467 -19.36 -17.52 -1.52
CA GLU A 467 -20.27 -17.88 -0.42
C GLU A 467 -20.96 -16.65 0.16
N LEU A 468 -20.20 -15.57 0.40
CA LEU A 468 -20.71 -14.38 1.04
C LEU A 468 -21.63 -13.54 0.16
N ILE A 469 -21.40 -13.50 -1.16
CA ILE A 469 -22.25 -12.74 -2.10
C ILE A 469 -23.48 -13.56 -2.54
N ALA A 470 -23.31 -14.86 -2.79
CA ALA A 470 -24.44 -15.71 -3.23
C ALA A 470 -25.47 -15.98 -2.12
N SER A 471 -25.07 -15.79 -0.84
CA SER A 471 -25.98 -15.94 0.31
C SER A 471 -26.68 -14.63 0.71
N THR A 472 -26.52 -13.56 -0.05
CA THR A 472 -27.13 -12.24 0.14
C THR A 472 -28.24 -12.01 -0.90
#